data_02af1114ed0626cfda4ffbfe8fa91a1c
#
_entry.id   02af1114ed0626cfda4ffbfe8fa91a1c
#
_cell.length_a   1.000
_cell.length_b   1.000
_cell.length_c   1.000
_cell.angle_alpha   90.00
_cell.angle_beta   90.00
_cell.angle_gamma   90.00
#
_symmetry.space_group_name_H-M   'P 1'
#
loop_
_entity.id
_entity.type
_entity.pdbx_description
1 polymer ?
#
loop_
_entity_poly.entity_id
_entity_poly.type
_entity_poly.pdbx_seq_one_letter_code
_entity_poly.pdbx_strand_id
1 'polypeptide(L)'
;LADSSRRIAAFSLIGAGMDKDFYVNGADAQRSAYTTYLTSLLTLSGLGADEAAQRVAAFYDAEAAISAASLDPQDYSNVDKTYNLFTLGELKTLLPNVDLDAVLAASGIENAERIMVSDVGALKAAAALYDDAHLALLKTAARLALLQSVATSLNQGFMDAYFDFVLAYYGVDACQSNEQIAAQQVQALLADYLSRAYVDEYFSAKAKADVEEMIGEFIAIYKERILAQDWMSAETKAKAVKKLDTMGVKVGYPDSWESCLDRAEIKSPAEGGSFFSNVIAIQMAMKQDALAHQNDAPDKSEWIMTPFTVNACYNPSANDITFPAAILQSPLYDVNASREENLGGIG
;
A
#
# COMPACT_ATOMS: atom_id res chain seq x y z
N LEU A 1 14.84 0.36 -7.66
CA LEU A 1 16.02 0.10 -6.82
C LEU A 1 17.34 0.25 -7.59
N ALA A 2 17.40 -0.04 -8.89
CA ALA A 2 18.60 0.20 -9.68
C ALA A 2 18.85 1.70 -9.91
N ASP A 3 17.81 2.50 -9.97
CA ASP A 3 17.87 3.96 -10.09
C ASP A 3 16.75 4.58 -9.24
N SER A 4 17.12 5.11 -8.08
CA SER A 4 16.18 5.76 -7.15
C SER A 4 15.86 7.22 -7.51
N SER A 5 16.41 7.73 -8.62
CA SER A 5 16.13 9.09 -9.10
C SER A 5 14.92 9.16 -10.03
N ARG A 6 14.31 8.04 -10.38
CA ARG A 6 13.20 7.96 -11.36
C ARG A 6 12.03 7.17 -10.79
N ARG A 7 10.82 7.62 -11.09
CA ARG A 7 9.59 6.83 -10.90
C ARG A 7 9.47 5.81 -12.04
N ILE A 8 8.83 4.69 -11.78
CA ILE A 8 8.59 3.64 -12.77
C ILE A 8 7.17 3.12 -12.63
N ALA A 9 6.50 2.89 -13.75
CA ALA A 9 5.19 2.23 -13.76
C ALA A 9 5.34 0.75 -13.38
N ALA A 10 4.49 0.27 -12.48
CA ALA A 10 4.33 -1.15 -12.20
C ALA A 10 3.09 -1.68 -12.92
N PHE A 11 3.16 -2.91 -13.40
CA PHE A 11 2.08 -3.55 -14.14
C PHE A 11 1.76 -4.93 -13.58
N SER A 12 0.48 -5.19 -13.42
CA SER A 12 -0.08 -6.52 -13.13
C SER A 12 -1.40 -6.68 -13.87
N LEU A 13 -1.84 -7.91 -14.04
CA LEU A 13 -3.19 -8.27 -14.47
C LEU A 13 -4.03 -8.69 -13.27
N ILE A 14 -5.16 -9.38 -13.51
CA ILE A 14 -5.92 -9.99 -12.42
C ILE A 14 -4.99 -10.90 -11.61
N GLY A 15 -5.12 -10.86 -10.30
CA GLY A 15 -4.33 -11.66 -9.36
C GLY A 15 -5.22 -12.58 -8.53
N ALA A 16 -4.59 -13.35 -7.65
CA ALA A 16 -5.28 -14.06 -6.59
C ALA A 16 -5.73 -13.06 -5.51
N GLY A 17 -6.95 -13.21 -5.00
CA GLY A 17 -7.50 -12.35 -3.96
C GLY A 17 -7.00 -12.69 -2.56
N MET A 18 -6.43 -13.89 -2.41
CA MET A 18 -5.87 -14.40 -1.16
C MET A 18 -4.41 -14.82 -1.38
N ASP A 19 -3.68 -15.05 -0.29
CA ASP A 19 -2.30 -15.53 -0.37
C ASP A 19 -2.20 -16.97 -0.90
N LYS A 20 -0.99 -17.38 -1.31
CA LYS A 20 -0.74 -18.69 -1.91
C LYS A 20 -1.09 -19.85 -0.97
N ASP A 21 -0.83 -19.70 0.32
CA ASP A 21 -1.08 -20.73 1.30
C ASP A 21 -2.58 -21.01 1.48
N PHE A 22 -3.41 -19.99 1.34
CA PHE A 22 -4.87 -20.13 1.36
C PHE A 22 -5.38 -21.12 0.28
N TYR A 23 -4.88 -21.03 -0.96
CA TYR A 23 -5.33 -21.91 -2.04
C TYR A 23 -4.80 -23.35 -1.88
N VAL A 24 -3.61 -23.50 -1.29
CA VAL A 24 -2.97 -24.82 -1.12
C VAL A 24 -3.44 -25.50 0.18
N ASN A 25 -3.36 -24.81 1.29
CA ASN A 25 -3.50 -25.36 2.65
C ASN A 25 -4.70 -24.78 3.43
N GLY A 26 -5.41 -23.79 2.88
CA GLY A 26 -6.51 -23.13 3.56
C GLY A 26 -7.58 -24.13 4.04
N ALA A 27 -8.14 -23.89 5.22
CA ALA A 27 -9.23 -24.73 5.75
C ALA A 27 -10.49 -24.60 4.90
N ASP A 28 -11.31 -25.65 4.83
CA ASP A 28 -12.57 -25.64 4.08
C ASP A 28 -13.52 -24.53 4.56
N ALA A 29 -13.51 -24.23 5.86
CA ALA A 29 -14.29 -23.12 6.43
C ALA A 29 -13.86 -21.77 5.88
N GLN A 30 -12.53 -21.54 5.74
CA GLN A 30 -11.99 -20.30 5.18
C GLN A 30 -12.31 -20.15 3.69
N ARG A 31 -12.18 -21.24 2.91
CA ARG A 31 -12.55 -21.27 1.49
C ARG A 31 -14.05 -21.00 1.31
N SER A 32 -14.87 -21.62 2.16
CA SER A 32 -16.32 -21.38 2.17
C SER A 32 -16.66 -19.94 2.51
N ALA A 33 -16.01 -19.35 3.52
CA ALA A 33 -16.20 -17.96 3.89
C ALA A 33 -15.88 -17.01 2.73
N TYR A 34 -14.73 -17.21 2.06
CA TYR A 34 -14.32 -16.40 0.92
C TYR A 34 -15.29 -16.51 -0.26
N THR A 35 -15.62 -17.73 -0.69
CA THR A 35 -16.55 -17.93 -1.83
C THR A 35 -17.96 -17.43 -1.52
N THR A 36 -18.44 -17.57 -0.27
CA THR A 36 -19.71 -17.00 0.20
C THR A 36 -19.70 -15.48 0.10
N TYR A 37 -18.61 -14.83 0.55
CA TYR A 37 -18.44 -13.38 0.45
C TYR A 37 -18.50 -12.90 -0.99
N LEU A 38 -17.72 -13.49 -1.90
CA LEU A 38 -17.75 -13.12 -3.31
C LEU A 38 -19.14 -13.32 -3.95
N THR A 39 -19.81 -14.42 -3.61
CA THR A 39 -21.18 -14.69 -4.08
C THR A 39 -22.17 -13.66 -3.57
N SER A 40 -22.05 -13.26 -2.30
CA SER A 40 -22.86 -12.19 -1.71
C SER A 40 -22.66 -10.85 -2.42
N LEU A 41 -21.42 -10.47 -2.73
CA LEU A 41 -21.13 -9.25 -3.47
C LEU A 41 -21.81 -9.24 -4.86
N LEU A 42 -21.70 -10.33 -5.61
CA LEU A 42 -22.34 -10.44 -6.92
C LEU A 42 -23.86 -10.41 -6.82
N THR A 43 -24.43 -11.09 -5.85
CA THR A 43 -25.90 -11.14 -5.64
C THR A 43 -26.43 -9.77 -5.24
N LEU A 44 -25.79 -9.10 -4.29
CA LEU A 44 -26.14 -7.73 -3.87
C LEU A 44 -26.01 -6.72 -5.03
N SER A 45 -25.12 -6.99 -5.97
CA SER A 45 -24.96 -6.17 -7.17
C SER A 45 -25.92 -6.53 -8.31
N GLY A 46 -26.90 -7.45 -8.07
CA GLY A 46 -28.04 -7.74 -8.96
C GLY A 46 -27.90 -9.01 -9.81
N LEU A 47 -26.93 -9.91 -9.55
CA LEU A 47 -26.92 -11.24 -10.19
C LEU A 47 -27.85 -12.20 -9.45
N GLY A 48 -28.43 -13.16 -10.20
CA GLY A 48 -29.12 -14.28 -9.60
C GLY A 48 -28.15 -15.16 -8.77
N ALA A 49 -28.66 -15.76 -7.68
CA ALA A 49 -27.81 -16.51 -6.74
C ALA A 49 -27.07 -17.68 -7.42
N ASP A 50 -27.76 -18.46 -8.25
CA ASP A 50 -27.14 -19.60 -8.95
C ASP A 50 -26.08 -19.15 -9.94
N GLU A 51 -26.33 -18.07 -10.68
CA GLU A 51 -25.34 -17.48 -11.61
C GLU A 51 -24.13 -16.91 -10.86
N ALA A 52 -24.35 -16.21 -9.73
CA ALA A 52 -23.30 -15.69 -8.89
C ALA A 52 -22.39 -16.80 -8.37
N ALA A 53 -22.98 -17.90 -7.87
CA ALA A 53 -22.22 -19.05 -7.37
C ALA A 53 -21.36 -19.71 -8.47
N GLN A 54 -21.93 -19.90 -9.67
CA GLN A 54 -21.20 -20.47 -10.81
C GLN A 54 -20.03 -19.57 -11.24
N ARG A 55 -20.25 -18.25 -11.30
CA ARG A 55 -19.20 -17.28 -11.66
C ARG A 55 -18.09 -17.22 -10.62
N VAL A 56 -18.44 -17.29 -9.33
CA VAL A 56 -17.47 -17.32 -8.24
C VAL A 56 -16.65 -18.61 -8.27
N ALA A 57 -17.25 -19.77 -8.54
CA ALA A 57 -16.52 -21.02 -8.66
C ALA A 57 -15.45 -20.94 -9.78
N ALA A 58 -15.83 -20.47 -10.98
CA ALA A 58 -14.90 -20.31 -12.09
C ALA A 58 -13.81 -19.24 -11.78
N PHE A 59 -14.16 -18.19 -11.07
CA PHE A 59 -13.22 -17.16 -10.66
C PHE A 59 -12.23 -17.70 -9.63
N TYR A 60 -12.69 -18.46 -8.62
CA TYR A 60 -11.83 -19.11 -7.62
C TYR A 60 -10.84 -20.08 -8.27
N ASP A 61 -11.26 -20.88 -9.24
CA ASP A 61 -10.37 -21.79 -9.96
C ASP A 61 -9.28 -21.02 -10.73
N ALA A 62 -9.62 -19.87 -11.32
CA ALA A 62 -8.67 -19.00 -11.99
C ALA A 62 -7.67 -18.37 -11.02
N GLU A 63 -8.14 -17.86 -9.87
CA GLU A 63 -7.27 -17.36 -8.81
C GLU A 63 -6.30 -18.43 -8.30
N ALA A 64 -6.79 -19.65 -8.07
CA ALA A 64 -5.95 -20.78 -7.63
C ALA A 64 -4.87 -21.12 -8.68
N ALA A 65 -5.20 -21.08 -9.97
CA ALA A 65 -4.23 -21.31 -11.05
C ALA A 65 -3.17 -20.21 -11.13
N ILE A 66 -3.56 -18.93 -10.98
CA ILE A 66 -2.63 -17.79 -10.93
C ILE A 66 -1.73 -17.91 -9.68
N SER A 67 -2.32 -18.21 -8.53
CA SER A 67 -1.60 -18.39 -7.26
C SER A 67 -0.57 -19.52 -7.33
N ALA A 68 -0.89 -20.63 -7.96
CA ALA A 68 0.04 -21.74 -8.17
C ALA A 68 1.29 -21.32 -8.99
N ALA A 69 1.12 -20.38 -9.92
CA ALA A 69 2.19 -19.84 -10.76
C ALA A 69 2.95 -18.68 -10.13
N SER A 70 2.45 -18.10 -9.03
CA SER A 70 3.05 -16.96 -8.34
C SER A 70 4.29 -17.34 -7.54
N LEU A 71 5.11 -16.35 -7.22
CA LEU A 71 6.24 -16.51 -6.31
C LEU A 71 5.78 -17.05 -4.95
N ASP A 72 6.68 -17.72 -4.24
CA ASP A 72 6.44 -18.09 -2.86
C ASP A 72 6.51 -16.83 -1.96
N PRO A 73 5.75 -16.77 -0.84
CA PRO A 73 5.68 -15.58 0.00
C PRO A 73 7.05 -15.03 0.43
N GLN A 74 8.00 -15.90 0.74
CA GLN A 74 9.37 -15.55 1.11
C GLN A 74 10.17 -14.90 -0.04
N ASP A 75 9.81 -15.17 -1.28
CA ASP A 75 10.50 -14.68 -2.47
C ASP A 75 10.13 -13.23 -2.81
N TYR A 76 9.00 -12.72 -2.30
CA TYR A 76 8.61 -11.32 -2.52
C TYR A 76 9.54 -10.30 -1.85
N SER A 77 10.33 -10.72 -0.87
CA SER A 77 11.40 -9.89 -0.29
C SER A 77 12.71 -9.94 -1.10
N ASN A 78 12.83 -10.86 -2.06
CA ASN A 78 14.01 -10.99 -2.90
C ASN A 78 13.93 -10.10 -4.13
N VAL A 79 14.73 -9.02 -4.14
CA VAL A 79 14.77 -8.04 -5.23
C VAL A 79 15.12 -8.67 -6.59
N ASP A 80 16.00 -9.69 -6.61
CA ASP A 80 16.39 -10.37 -7.86
C ASP A 80 15.21 -11.13 -8.50
N LYS A 81 14.19 -11.50 -7.72
CA LYS A 81 12.96 -12.16 -8.18
C LYS A 81 11.83 -11.19 -8.52
N THR A 82 11.77 -10.06 -7.82
CA THR A 82 10.63 -9.11 -7.88
C THR A 82 10.91 -7.87 -8.72
N TYR A 83 12.16 -7.60 -9.09
CA TYR A 83 12.52 -6.43 -9.89
C TYR A 83 12.76 -6.80 -11.36
N ASN A 84 11.67 -7.04 -12.10
CA ASN A 84 11.72 -7.44 -13.50
C ASN A 84 11.31 -6.26 -14.39
N LEU A 85 12.29 -5.66 -15.08
CA LEU A 85 12.06 -4.52 -15.97
C LEU A 85 11.89 -4.98 -17.41
N PHE A 86 10.76 -4.61 -17.99
CA PHE A 86 10.43 -4.85 -19.39
C PHE A 86 10.34 -3.53 -20.15
N THR A 87 10.78 -3.51 -21.40
CA THR A 87 10.35 -2.50 -22.36
C THR A 87 8.89 -2.77 -22.75
N LEU A 88 8.20 -1.76 -23.25
CA LEU A 88 6.82 -1.93 -23.71
C LEU A 88 6.72 -3.00 -24.82
N GLY A 89 7.72 -3.09 -25.72
CA GLY A 89 7.77 -4.10 -26.79
C GLY A 89 7.91 -5.53 -26.25
N GLU A 90 8.79 -5.74 -25.26
CA GLU A 90 8.95 -7.03 -24.58
C GLU A 90 7.67 -7.45 -23.87
N LEU A 91 7.02 -6.51 -23.19
CA LEU A 91 5.77 -6.77 -22.47
C LEU A 91 4.62 -7.09 -23.45
N LYS A 92 4.51 -6.39 -24.58
CA LYS A 92 3.55 -6.73 -25.66
C LYS A 92 3.79 -8.14 -26.24
N THR A 93 5.05 -8.55 -26.36
CA THR A 93 5.39 -9.89 -26.82
C THR A 93 4.99 -10.95 -25.78
N LEU A 94 5.14 -10.64 -24.51
CA LEU A 94 4.74 -11.50 -23.40
C LEU A 94 3.21 -11.62 -23.25
N LEU A 95 2.47 -10.57 -23.62
CA LEU A 95 1.03 -10.40 -23.41
C LEU A 95 0.31 -10.12 -24.74
N PRO A 96 0.33 -11.05 -25.72
CA PRO A 96 -0.14 -10.77 -27.08
C PRO A 96 -1.64 -10.46 -27.16
N ASN A 97 -2.43 -10.89 -26.18
CA ASN A 97 -3.88 -10.68 -26.14
C ASN A 97 -4.29 -9.47 -25.31
N VAL A 98 -3.32 -8.73 -24.72
CA VAL A 98 -3.60 -7.53 -23.91
C VAL A 98 -3.23 -6.29 -24.72
N ASP A 99 -4.19 -5.43 -24.98
CA ASP A 99 -3.93 -4.11 -25.58
C ASP A 99 -3.29 -3.18 -24.51
N LEU A 100 -1.97 -3.29 -24.38
CA LEU A 100 -1.21 -2.51 -23.41
C LEU A 100 -1.27 -1.01 -23.67
N ASP A 101 -1.38 -0.57 -24.93
CA ASP A 101 -1.50 0.85 -25.24
C ASP A 101 -2.83 1.40 -24.73
N ALA A 102 -3.93 0.68 -24.93
CA ALA A 102 -5.22 1.04 -24.40
C ALA A 102 -5.26 1.03 -22.87
N VAL A 103 -4.60 0.05 -22.23
CA VAL A 103 -4.52 -0.05 -20.76
C VAL A 103 -3.73 1.13 -20.18
N LEU A 104 -2.56 1.46 -20.73
CA LEU A 104 -1.74 2.58 -20.27
C LEU A 104 -2.48 3.90 -20.46
N ALA A 105 -3.10 4.11 -21.63
CA ALA A 105 -3.90 5.31 -21.91
C ALA A 105 -5.07 5.45 -20.93
N ALA A 106 -5.84 4.38 -20.68
CA ALA A 106 -6.95 4.38 -19.72
C ALA A 106 -6.49 4.60 -18.27
N SER A 107 -5.26 4.20 -17.94
CA SER A 107 -4.65 4.43 -16.62
C SER A 107 -4.10 5.85 -16.47
N GLY A 108 -3.96 6.61 -17.57
CA GLY A 108 -3.33 7.93 -17.58
C GLY A 108 -1.79 7.87 -17.50
N ILE A 109 -1.19 6.71 -17.79
CA ILE A 109 0.26 6.54 -17.79
C ILE A 109 0.84 7.00 -19.13
N GLU A 110 1.75 7.94 -19.07
CA GLU A 110 2.44 8.49 -20.22
C GLU A 110 3.92 8.10 -20.21
N ASN A 111 4.52 7.95 -21.40
CA ASN A 111 5.96 7.78 -21.59
C ASN A 111 6.59 6.61 -20.80
N ALA A 112 5.87 5.50 -20.67
CA ALA A 112 6.38 4.30 -20.00
C ALA A 112 7.46 3.60 -20.85
N GLU A 113 8.72 4.09 -20.79
CA GLU A 113 9.86 3.44 -21.48
C GLU A 113 10.12 2.03 -20.94
N ARG A 114 9.98 1.88 -19.64
CA ARG A 114 10.12 0.61 -18.93
C ARG A 114 8.98 0.44 -17.91
N ILE A 115 8.58 -0.80 -17.77
CA ILE A 115 7.50 -1.21 -16.87
C ILE A 115 8.03 -2.31 -15.95
N MET A 116 7.79 -2.17 -14.67
CA MET A 116 8.19 -3.15 -13.66
C MET A 116 7.09 -4.18 -13.47
N VAL A 117 7.46 -5.45 -13.44
CA VAL A 117 6.59 -6.59 -13.11
C VAL A 117 7.17 -7.31 -11.90
N SER A 118 6.42 -7.33 -10.80
CA SER A 118 6.90 -7.98 -9.56
C SER A 118 6.88 -9.50 -9.66
N ASP A 119 5.85 -10.06 -10.31
CA ASP A 119 5.67 -11.50 -10.44
C ASP A 119 5.35 -11.89 -11.90
N VAL A 120 6.39 -12.34 -12.59
CA VAL A 120 6.28 -12.74 -14.01
C VAL A 120 5.50 -14.05 -14.18
N GLY A 121 5.56 -14.95 -13.19
CA GLY A 121 4.81 -16.21 -13.19
C GLY A 121 3.31 -15.96 -13.10
N ALA A 122 2.88 -15.18 -12.11
CA ALA A 122 1.49 -14.76 -11.94
C ALA A 122 0.99 -13.98 -13.17
N LEU A 123 1.80 -13.05 -13.70
CA LEU A 123 1.43 -12.29 -14.89
C LEU A 123 1.16 -13.17 -16.10
N LYS A 124 2.02 -14.18 -16.37
CA LYS A 124 1.83 -15.12 -17.48
C LYS A 124 0.59 -15.99 -17.30
N ALA A 125 0.35 -16.49 -16.09
CA ALA A 125 -0.84 -17.28 -15.78
C ALA A 125 -2.13 -16.46 -15.98
N ALA A 126 -2.15 -15.23 -15.52
CA ALA A 126 -3.26 -14.31 -15.74
C ALA A 126 -3.44 -13.99 -17.23
N ALA A 127 -2.36 -13.71 -17.96
CA ALA A 127 -2.42 -13.39 -19.40
C ALA A 127 -3.03 -14.51 -20.25
N ALA A 128 -2.86 -15.76 -19.84
CA ALA A 128 -3.48 -16.92 -20.53
C ALA A 128 -5.02 -16.89 -20.49
N LEU A 129 -5.62 -16.08 -19.59
CA LEU A 129 -7.07 -15.89 -19.48
C LEU A 129 -7.60 -14.71 -20.33
N TYR A 130 -6.72 -13.94 -20.98
CA TYR A 130 -7.12 -12.75 -21.75
C TYR A 130 -7.45 -13.14 -23.21
N ASP A 131 -8.58 -13.81 -23.38
CA ASP A 131 -9.16 -14.18 -24.67
C ASP A 131 -10.71 -14.14 -24.63
N ASP A 132 -11.34 -14.34 -25.79
CA ASP A 132 -12.80 -14.30 -25.91
C ASP A 132 -13.51 -15.41 -25.12
N ALA A 133 -12.87 -16.57 -24.95
CA ALA A 133 -13.45 -17.70 -24.22
C ALA A 133 -13.57 -17.38 -22.71
N HIS A 134 -12.69 -16.55 -22.18
CA HIS A 134 -12.66 -16.15 -20.77
C HIS A 134 -13.30 -14.77 -20.50
N LEU A 135 -13.93 -14.14 -21.50
CA LEU A 135 -14.49 -12.79 -21.34
C LEU A 135 -15.50 -12.70 -20.17
N ALA A 136 -16.32 -13.73 -19.96
CA ALA A 136 -17.26 -13.76 -18.82
C ALA A 136 -16.52 -13.80 -17.45
N LEU A 137 -15.42 -14.54 -17.38
CA LEU A 137 -14.54 -14.61 -16.21
C LEU A 137 -13.88 -13.25 -15.95
N LEU A 138 -13.31 -12.61 -16.96
CA LEU A 138 -12.66 -11.31 -16.82
C LEU A 138 -13.64 -10.21 -16.38
N LYS A 139 -14.87 -10.21 -16.92
CA LYS A 139 -15.94 -9.32 -16.44
C LYS A 139 -16.30 -9.57 -14.97
N THR A 140 -16.32 -10.83 -14.56
CA THR A 140 -16.58 -11.21 -13.15
C THR A 140 -15.44 -10.72 -12.26
N ALA A 141 -14.20 -10.96 -12.66
CA ALA A 141 -13.01 -10.48 -11.94
C ALA A 141 -13.02 -8.96 -11.75
N ALA A 142 -13.25 -8.20 -12.82
CA ALA A 142 -13.32 -6.74 -12.75
C ALA A 142 -14.46 -6.25 -11.84
N ARG A 143 -15.64 -6.89 -11.91
CA ARG A 143 -16.78 -6.56 -11.04
C ARG A 143 -16.49 -6.86 -9.57
N LEU A 144 -15.90 -8.02 -9.27
CA LEU A 144 -15.51 -8.39 -7.91
C LEU A 144 -14.43 -7.47 -7.36
N ALA A 145 -13.38 -7.16 -8.14
CA ALA A 145 -12.34 -6.23 -7.73
C ALA A 145 -12.92 -4.85 -7.36
N LEU A 146 -13.83 -4.32 -8.17
CA LEU A 146 -14.51 -3.06 -7.86
C LEU A 146 -15.36 -3.17 -6.60
N LEU A 147 -16.21 -4.22 -6.48
CA LEU A 147 -17.09 -4.37 -5.31
C LEU A 147 -16.30 -4.58 -4.02
N GLN A 148 -15.25 -5.38 -4.04
CA GLN A 148 -14.37 -5.57 -2.89
C GLN A 148 -13.69 -4.26 -2.45
N SER A 149 -13.23 -3.43 -3.40
CA SER A 149 -12.54 -2.17 -3.08
C SER A 149 -13.45 -1.12 -2.43
N VAL A 150 -14.77 -1.23 -2.60
CA VAL A 150 -15.75 -0.24 -2.10
C VAL A 150 -16.81 -0.83 -1.17
N ALA A 151 -16.77 -2.13 -0.85
CA ALA A 151 -17.82 -2.82 -0.08
C ALA A 151 -18.18 -2.10 1.22
N THR A 152 -17.17 -1.65 1.99
CA THR A 152 -17.37 -0.93 3.26
C THR A 152 -17.85 0.51 3.09
N SER A 153 -17.90 1.03 1.86
CA SER A 153 -18.39 2.37 1.53
C SER A 153 -19.77 2.37 0.87
N LEU A 154 -20.34 1.17 0.62
CA LEU A 154 -21.66 0.98 0.05
C LEU A 154 -22.75 0.89 1.14
N ASN A 155 -23.88 0.29 0.81
CA ASN A 155 -24.98 0.10 1.78
C ASN A 155 -24.67 -1.03 2.79
N GLN A 156 -25.53 -1.12 3.82
CA GLN A 156 -25.37 -2.06 4.93
C GLN A 156 -25.20 -3.51 4.48
N GLY A 157 -25.90 -3.97 3.44
CA GLY A 157 -25.77 -5.35 2.98
C GLY A 157 -24.39 -5.73 2.49
N PHE A 158 -23.67 -4.80 1.83
CA PHE A 158 -22.28 -5.03 1.43
C PHE A 158 -21.33 -5.00 2.64
N MET A 159 -21.59 -4.13 3.61
CA MET A 159 -20.82 -4.09 4.87
C MET A 159 -21.01 -5.38 5.66
N ASP A 160 -22.26 -5.85 5.81
CA ASP A 160 -22.56 -7.10 6.51
C ASP A 160 -21.85 -8.28 5.84
N ALA A 161 -21.91 -8.38 4.51
CA ALA A 161 -21.21 -9.44 3.78
C ALA A 161 -19.70 -9.42 4.02
N TYR A 162 -19.07 -8.23 4.08
CA TYR A 162 -17.65 -8.10 4.41
C TYR A 162 -17.34 -8.54 5.85
N PHE A 163 -18.13 -8.11 6.82
CA PHE A 163 -17.91 -8.47 8.21
C PHE A 163 -18.19 -9.95 8.50
N ASP A 164 -19.22 -10.52 7.90
CA ASP A 164 -19.49 -11.96 7.96
C ASP A 164 -18.30 -12.77 7.43
N PHE A 165 -17.69 -12.31 6.35
CA PHE A 165 -16.45 -12.90 5.82
C PHE A 165 -15.31 -12.79 6.83
N VAL A 166 -15.05 -11.61 7.40
CA VAL A 166 -13.97 -11.40 8.39
C VAL A 166 -14.17 -12.30 9.61
N LEU A 167 -15.38 -12.37 10.17
CA LEU A 167 -15.70 -13.22 11.30
C LEU A 167 -15.43 -14.69 11.00
N ALA A 168 -15.95 -15.17 9.86
CA ALA A 168 -15.82 -16.58 9.48
C ALA A 168 -14.39 -16.95 9.07
N TYR A 169 -13.66 -16.06 8.40
CA TYR A 169 -12.31 -16.30 7.92
C TYR A 169 -11.27 -16.32 9.06
N TYR A 170 -11.36 -15.37 9.99
CA TYR A 170 -10.44 -15.27 11.13
C TYR A 170 -10.89 -16.04 12.38
N GLY A 171 -12.12 -16.55 12.39
CA GLY A 171 -12.66 -17.28 13.53
C GLY A 171 -12.83 -16.39 14.77
N VAL A 172 -13.21 -15.12 14.58
CA VAL A 172 -13.44 -14.16 15.65
C VAL A 172 -14.94 -13.98 15.92
N ASP A 173 -15.30 -13.66 17.17
CA ASP A 173 -16.72 -13.64 17.60
C ASP A 173 -17.38 -12.27 17.46
N ALA A 174 -16.61 -11.21 17.19
CA ALA A 174 -17.16 -9.85 17.09
C ALA A 174 -16.39 -9.00 16.09
N CYS A 175 -17.14 -8.16 15.37
CA CYS A 175 -16.61 -7.07 14.55
C CYS A 175 -16.42 -5.80 15.37
N GLN A 176 -15.73 -4.84 14.77
CA GLN A 176 -15.56 -3.50 15.31
C GLN A 176 -16.91 -2.77 15.39
N SER A 177 -17.03 -1.84 16.35
CA SER A 177 -18.21 -0.98 16.43
C SER A 177 -18.25 0.01 15.25
N ASN A 178 -19.44 0.56 14.95
CA ASN A 178 -19.58 1.59 13.92
C ASN A 178 -18.69 2.81 14.16
N GLU A 179 -18.45 3.19 15.41
CA GLU A 179 -17.56 4.28 15.78
C GLU A 179 -16.11 3.96 15.44
N GLN A 180 -15.67 2.73 15.70
CA GLN A 180 -14.31 2.28 15.34
C GLN A 180 -14.13 2.24 13.83
N ILE A 181 -15.13 1.74 13.09
CA ILE A 181 -15.11 1.73 11.62
C ILE A 181 -15.05 3.16 11.09
N ALA A 182 -15.89 4.07 11.60
CA ALA A 182 -15.89 5.46 11.18
C ALA A 182 -14.54 6.14 11.47
N ALA A 183 -13.94 5.89 12.64
CA ALA A 183 -12.62 6.40 12.97
C ALA A 183 -11.54 5.89 12.01
N GLN A 184 -11.56 4.60 11.65
CA GLN A 184 -10.65 4.03 10.67
C GLN A 184 -10.83 4.62 9.27
N GLN A 185 -12.08 4.87 8.85
CA GLN A 185 -12.34 5.53 7.57
C GLN A 185 -11.77 6.97 7.54
N VAL A 186 -11.92 7.71 8.64
CA VAL A 186 -11.29 9.04 8.77
C VAL A 186 -9.77 8.94 8.70
N GLN A 187 -9.16 7.98 9.41
CA GLN A 187 -7.72 7.75 9.37
C GLN A 187 -7.22 7.42 7.96
N ALA A 188 -7.97 6.61 7.22
CA ALA A 188 -7.58 6.18 5.87
C ALA A 188 -7.79 7.28 4.80
N LEU A 189 -8.89 8.02 4.90
CA LEU A 189 -9.29 8.96 3.85
C LEU A 189 -8.78 10.40 4.09
N LEU A 190 -8.62 10.80 5.34
CA LEU A 190 -8.27 12.17 5.74
C LEU A 190 -6.97 12.21 6.55
N ALA A 191 -6.02 11.33 6.19
CA ALA A 191 -4.76 11.15 6.90
C ALA A 191 -3.98 12.45 7.11
N ASP A 192 -3.90 13.32 6.09
CA ASP A 192 -3.15 14.57 6.15
C ASP A 192 -3.74 15.54 7.19
N TYR A 193 -5.06 15.71 7.17
CA TYR A 193 -5.74 16.58 8.13
C TYR A 193 -5.69 16.03 9.56
N LEU A 194 -5.88 14.71 9.71
CA LEU A 194 -5.78 14.06 11.02
C LEU A 194 -4.34 14.14 11.56
N SER A 195 -3.33 14.00 10.69
CA SER A 195 -1.92 14.15 11.05
C SER A 195 -1.64 15.52 11.65
N ARG A 196 -2.13 16.56 10.99
CA ARG A 196 -1.96 17.94 11.48
C ARG A 196 -2.66 18.14 12.83
N ALA A 197 -3.92 17.72 12.96
CA ALA A 197 -4.65 17.83 14.21
C ALA A 197 -3.96 17.05 15.35
N TYR A 198 -3.43 15.86 15.07
CA TYR A 198 -2.68 15.08 16.04
C TYR A 198 -1.40 15.79 16.50
N VAL A 199 -0.64 16.33 15.58
CA VAL A 199 0.62 17.04 15.89
C VAL A 199 0.34 18.31 16.69
N ASP A 200 -0.66 19.10 16.30
CA ASP A 200 -1.02 20.34 16.99
C ASP A 200 -1.40 20.08 18.47
N GLU A 201 -1.98 18.93 18.79
CA GLU A 201 -2.40 18.57 20.16
C GLU A 201 -1.32 17.84 20.95
N TYR A 202 -0.55 16.92 20.34
CA TYR A 202 0.25 15.93 21.06
C TYR A 202 1.77 16.01 20.83
N PHE A 203 2.26 16.83 19.90
CA PHE A 203 3.69 16.83 19.58
C PHE A 203 4.26 18.23 19.34
N SER A 204 5.16 18.67 20.22
CA SER A 204 5.73 20.01 20.17
C SER A 204 6.91 20.15 19.21
N ALA A 205 7.14 21.36 18.69
CA ALA A 205 8.35 21.69 17.92
C ALA A 205 9.65 21.48 18.74
N LYS A 206 9.58 21.64 20.07
CA LYS A 206 10.73 21.32 20.94
C LYS A 206 11.07 19.85 20.90
N ALA A 207 10.05 18.97 20.97
CA ALA A 207 10.25 17.52 20.88
C ALA A 207 10.86 17.11 19.51
N LYS A 208 10.38 17.72 18.41
CA LYS A 208 10.95 17.51 17.09
C LYS A 208 12.45 17.84 17.07
N ALA A 209 12.81 19.03 17.49
CA ALA A 209 14.20 19.51 17.48
C ALA A 209 15.11 18.66 18.37
N ASP A 210 14.65 18.27 19.55
CA ASP A 210 15.41 17.44 20.49
C ASP A 210 15.70 16.04 19.92
N VAL A 211 14.71 15.42 19.30
CA VAL A 211 14.89 14.10 18.66
C VAL A 211 15.76 14.21 17.39
N GLU A 212 15.61 15.26 16.58
CA GLU A 212 16.50 15.51 15.43
C GLU A 212 17.97 15.64 15.86
N GLU A 213 18.24 16.34 16.98
CA GLU A 213 19.59 16.45 17.55
C GLU A 213 20.13 15.08 17.99
N MET A 214 19.33 14.28 18.73
CA MET A 214 19.72 12.92 19.16
C MET A 214 20.04 12.00 17.97
N ILE A 215 19.22 12.01 16.92
CA ILE A 215 19.48 11.23 15.71
C ILE A 215 20.75 11.67 15.00
N GLY A 216 21.01 12.99 14.97
CA GLY A 216 22.28 13.54 14.45
C GLY A 216 23.49 13.01 15.20
N GLU A 217 23.43 12.94 16.54
CA GLU A 217 24.48 12.33 17.37
C GLU A 217 24.66 10.83 17.10
N PHE A 218 23.56 10.09 16.98
CA PHE A 218 23.63 8.66 16.62
C PHE A 218 24.34 8.46 15.29
N ILE A 219 24.01 9.23 14.27
CA ILE A 219 24.66 9.17 12.96
C ILE A 219 26.17 9.46 13.09
N ALA A 220 26.56 10.46 13.88
CA ALA A 220 27.96 10.79 14.12
C ALA A 220 28.72 9.63 14.80
N ILE A 221 28.16 9.05 15.84
CA ILE A 221 28.72 7.91 16.56
C ILE A 221 28.82 6.68 15.63
N TYR A 222 27.81 6.41 14.80
CA TYR A 222 27.87 5.32 13.82
C TYR A 222 29.01 5.49 12.81
N LYS A 223 29.25 6.71 12.33
CA LYS A 223 30.39 6.99 11.43
C LYS A 223 31.74 6.69 12.11
N GLU A 224 31.93 7.14 13.35
CA GLU A 224 33.13 6.83 14.12
C GLU A 224 33.32 5.33 14.31
N ARG A 225 32.25 4.61 14.70
CA ARG A 225 32.29 3.15 14.87
C ARG A 225 32.60 2.41 13.58
N ILE A 226 32.03 2.81 12.45
CA ILE A 226 32.32 2.23 11.12
C ILE A 226 33.81 2.45 10.77
N LEU A 227 34.34 3.64 10.97
CA LEU A 227 35.73 3.94 10.67
C LEU A 227 36.68 3.13 11.54
N ALA A 228 36.33 2.82 12.79
CA ALA A 228 37.11 2.04 13.73
C ALA A 228 37.12 0.52 13.46
N GLN A 229 36.23 -0.01 12.59
CA GLN A 229 36.17 -1.46 12.32
C GLN A 229 37.45 -1.93 11.61
N ASP A 230 38.04 -3.02 12.04
CA ASP A 230 39.25 -3.60 11.44
C ASP A 230 38.96 -4.61 10.31
N TRP A 231 37.75 -5.22 10.31
CA TRP A 231 37.32 -6.20 9.32
C TRP A 231 36.78 -5.58 8.02
N MET A 232 36.46 -4.28 8.01
CA MET A 232 35.95 -3.59 6.82
C MET A 232 37.09 -2.99 6.00
N SER A 233 37.05 -3.15 4.66
CA SER A 233 37.95 -2.47 3.75
C SER A 233 37.76 -0.95 3.79
N ALA A 234 38.83 -0.19 3.45
CA ALA A 234 38.75 1.28 3.37
C ALA A 234 37.64 1.75 2.39
N GLU A 235 37.47 1.06 1.27
CA GLU A 235 36.41 1.34 0.28
C GLU A 235 35.02 1.14 0.86
N THR A 236 34.81 0.03 1.59
CA THR A 236 33.54 -0.28 2.22
C THR A 236 33.20 0.74 3.31
N LYS A 237 34.18 1.13 4.14
CA LYS A 237 34.03 2.21 5.13
C LYS A 237 33.59 3.52 4.48
N ALA A 238 34.25 3.91 3.39
CA ALA A 238 33.91 5.14 2.68
C ALA A 238 32.49 5.13 2.13
N LYS A 239 32.04 4.01 1.56
CA LYS A 239 30.65 3.83 1.09
C LYS A 239 29.65 3.87 2.24
N ALA A 240 29.93 3.24 3.36
CA ALA A 240 29.08 3.24 4.55
C ALA A 240 28.94 4.64 5.17
N VAL A 241 30.05 5.37 5.29
CA VAL A 241 30.02 6.76 5.77
C VAL A 241 29.25 7.65 4.80
N LYS A 242 29.46 7.53 3.48
CA LYS A 242 28.68 8.26 2.48
C LYS A 242 27.20 7.99 2.60
N LYS A 243 26.78 6.73 2.85
CA LYS A 243 25.37 6.39 3.07
C LYS A 243 24.79 7.14 4.27
N LEU A 244 25.50 7.22 5.38
CA LEU A 244 25.09 7.99 6.56
C LEU A 244 25.09 9.51 6.31
N ASP A 245 26.04 10.04 5.53
CA ASP A 245 26.11 11.46 5.17
C ASP A 245 24.93 11.93 4.31
N THR A 246 24.36 11.00 3.53
CA THR A 246 23.25 11.28 2.61
C THR A 246 21.90 10.77 3.13
N MET A 247 21.85 10.28 4.36
CA MET A 247 20.63 9.78 4.97
C MET A 247 19.67 10.93 5.28
N GLY A 248 18.45 10.84 4.77
CA GLY A 248 17.35 11.71 5.16
C GLY A 248 16.88 11.36 6.58
N VAL A 249 16.57 12.37 7.37
CA VAL A 249 16.01 12.20 8.73
C VAL A 249 14.67 12.91 8.79
N LYS A 250 13.62 12.18 9.11
CA LYS A 250 12.24 12.65 9.20
C LYS A 250 11.74 12.40 10.62
N VAL A 251 11.48 13.46 11.37
CA VAL A 251 11.06 13.39 12.78
C VAL A 251 9.75 14.10 13.00
N GLY A 252 8.84 13.43 13.67
CA GLY A 252 7.57 13.98 14.12
C GLY A 252 6.56 14.16 12.99
N TYR A 253 6.80 15.16 12.13
CA TYR A 253 5.87 15.59 11.10
C TYR A 253 6.58 16.32 9.94
N PRO A 254 5.96 16.36 8.72
CA PRO A 254 6.52 17.03 7.55
C PRO A 254 6.58 18.55 7.73
N ASP A 255 7.52 19.21 7.04
CA ASP A 255 7.67 20.67 7.11
C ASP A 255 6.59 21.42 6.32
N SER A 256 5.90 20.76 5.38
CA SER A 256 4.75 21.28 4.65
C SER A 256 3.51 20.41 4.90
N TRP A 257 2.35 21.06 5.01
CA TRP A 257 1.03 20.44 5.19
C TRP A 257 0.16 20.55 3.93
N GLU A 258 0.77 20.63 2.77
CA GLU A 258 0.03 20.60 1.51
C GLU A 258 -0.61 19.23 1.31
N SER A 259 -1.88 19.22 0.91
CA SER A 259 -2.63 18.00 0.64
C SER A 259 -3.34 18.09 -0.70
N CYS A 260 -3.23 17.01 -1.49
CA CYS A 260 -4.01 16.88 -2.72
C CYS A 260 -5.52 16.82 -2.45
N LEU A 261 -5.93 16.50 -1.21
CA LEU A 261 -7.33 16.42 -0.79
C LEU A 261 -8.04 17.77 -0.81
N ASP A 262 -7.32 18.89 -0.78
CA ASP A 262 -7.90 20.24 -0.94
C ASP A 262 -8.63 20.41 -2.29
N ARG A 263 -8.34 19.54 -3.27
CA ARG A 263 -9.00 19.52 -4.59
C ARG A 263 -10.21 18.59 -4.66
N ALA A 264 -10.48 17.80 -3.61
CA ALA A 264 -11.60 16.87 -3.59
C ALA A 264 -12.93 17.61 -3.35
N GLU A 265 -13.90 17.45 -4.24
CA GLU A 265 -15.25 18.03 -4.10
C GLU A 265 -16.10 17.16 -3.17
N ILE A 266 -16.09 17.48 -1.88
CA ILE A 266 -16.91 16.80 -0.86
C ILE A 266 -18.30 17.46 -0.82
N LYS A 267 -19.36 16.63 -0.89
CA LYS A 267 -20.76 17.06 -0.88
C LYS A 267 -21.50 16.52 0.32
N SER A 268 -22.24 17.37 1.00
CA SER A 268 -23.20 16.96 2.01
C SER A 268 -24.39 16.19 1.40
N PRO A 269 -25.16 15.43 2.18
CA PRO A 269 -26.40 14.79 1.69
C PRO A 269 -27.41 15.80 1.11
N ALA A 270 -27.49 17.01 1.66
CA ALA A 270 -28.34 18.10 1.15
C ALA A 270 -27.95 18.57 -0.26
N GLU A 271 -26.68 18.44 -0.61
CA GLU A 271 -26.11 18.75 -1.94
C GLU A 271 -26.13 17.53 -2.87
N GLY A 272 -26.77 16.42 -2.48
CA GLY A 272 -26.82 15.19 -3.25
C GLY A 272 -25.59 14.30 -3.10
N GLY A 273 -24.74 14.54 -2.11
CA GLY A 273 -23.59 13.73 -1.80
C GLY A 273 -23.95 12.46 -1.01
N SER A 274 -23.09 11.48 -1.07
CA SER A 274 -23.13 10.27 -0.24
C SER A 274 -21.72 9.96 0.27
N PHE A 275 -21.61 9.11 1.28
CA PHE A 275 -20.31 8.66 1.74
C PHE A 275 -19.49 8.06 0.58
N PHE A 276 -20.10 7.17 -0.20
CA PHE A 276 -19.46 6.57 -1.36
C PHE A 276 -18.98 7.62 -2.40
N SER A 277 -19.82 8.60 -2.77
CA SER A 277 -19.40 9.63 -3.75
C SER A 277 -18.22 10.46 -3.23
N ASN A 278 -18.17 10.73 -1.93
CA ASN A 278 -17.07 11.46 -1.32
C ASN A 278 -15.78 10.64 -1.25
N VAL A 279 -15.88 9.34 -0.96
CA VAL A 279 -14.73 8.40 -1.05
C VAL A 279 -14.15 8.40 -2.45
N ILE A 280 -14.99 8.32 -3.49
CA ILE A 280 -14.53 8.37 -4.88
C ILE A 280 -13.88 9.72 -5.21
N ALA A 281 -14.44 10.84 -4.76
CA ALA A 281 -13.86 12.16 -4.98
C ALA A 281 -12.45 12.29 -4.37
N ILE A 282 -12.26 11.79 -3.16
CA ILE A 282 -10.96 11.73 -2.48
C ILE A 282 -9.97 10.87 -3.25
N GLN A 283 -10.35 9.64 -3.62
CA GLN A 283 -9.49 8.73 -4.37
C GLN A 283 -9.12 9.29 -5.74
N MET A 284 -10.04 9.98 -6.40
CA MET A 284 -9.76 10.66 -7.67
C MET A 284 -8.76 11.81 -7.50
N ALA A 285 -8.87 12.62 -6.45
CA ALA A 285 -7.91 13.68 -6.16
C ALA A 285 -6.50 13.10 -5.94
N MET A 286 -6.37 12.03 -5.15
CA MET A 286 -5.11 11.33 -4.92
C MET A 286 -4.53 10.75 -6.22
N LYS A 287 -5.37 10.10 -7.04
CA LYS A 287 -4.93 9.56 -8.34
C LYS A 287 -4.47 10.64 -9.30
N GLN A 288 -5.20 11.75 -9.40
CA GLN A 288 -4.83 12.88 -10.26
C GLN A 288 -3.51 13.51 -9.83
N ASP A 289 -3.28 13.62 -8.53
CA ASP A 289 -2.01 14.08 -7.99
C ASP A 289 -0.85 13.17 -8.38
N ALA A 290 -1.00 11.87 -8.15
CA ALA A 290 0.01 10.88 -8.53
C ALA A 290 0.32 10.90 -10.04
N LEU A 291 -0.70 11.08 -10.89
CA LEU A 291 -0.53 11.18 -12.34
C LEU A 291 0.15 12.49 -12.76
N ALA A 292 -0.17 13.61 -12.10
CA ALA A 292 0.48 14.89 -12.37
C ALA A 292 1.99 14.85 -12.13
N HIS A 293 2.42 14.04 -11.15
CA HIS A 293 3.83 13.89 -10.74
C HIS A 293 4.50 12.60 -11.26
N GLN A 294 3.86 11.88 -12.20
CA GLN A 294 4.36 10.57 -12.65
C GLN A 294 5.75 10.62 -13.31
N ASN A 295 6.10 11.75 -13.92
CA ASN A 295 7.39 11.96 -14.60
C ASN A 295 8.40 12.75 -13.75
N ASP A 296 8.03 13.18 -12.55
CA ASP A 296 8.89 13.92 -11.65
C ASP A 296 9.91 13.00 -10.99
N ALA A 297 11.03 13.55 -10.58
CA ALA A 297 11.95 12.85 -9.69
C ALA A 297 11.23 12.52 -8.36
N PRO A 298 11.55 11.38 -7.72
CA PRO A 298 11.00 11.08 -6.41
C PRO A 298 11.27 12.18 -5.40
N ASP A 299 10.22 12.66 -4.75
CA ASP A 299 10.35 13.67 -3.70
C ASP A 299 10.87 13.03 -2.42
N LYS A 300 12.05 13.47 -1.99
CA LYS A 300 12.65 12.97 -0.75
C LYS A 300 11.98 13.53 0.51
N SER A 301 11.17 14.56 0.40
CA SER A 301 10.39 15.11 1.52
C SER A 301 9.12 14.28 1.81
N GLU A 302 8.67 13.45 0.86
CA GLU A 302 7.48 12.61 0.98
C GLU A 302 7.58 11.64 2.17
N TRP A 303 6.55 11.61 3.01
CA TRP A 303 6.44 10.73 4.17
C TRP A 303 5.70 9.45 3.80
N ILE A 304 6.32 8.29 4.12
CA ILE A 304 5.70 6.97 3.89
C ILE A 304 4.83 6.49 5.05
N MET A 305 4.83 7.23 6.15
CA MET A 305 3.97 6.99 7.33
C MET A 305 3.36 8.30 7.79
N THR A 306 2.13 8.23 8.28
CA THR A 306 1.47 9.39 8.87
C THR A 306 2.06 9.73 10.25
N PRO A 307 2.08 11.01 10.66
CA PRO A 307 2.53 11.43 11.98
C PRO A 307 1.86 10.75 13.16
N PHE A 308 0.61 10.26 13.03
CA PHE A 308 -0.08 9.51 14.07
C PHE A 308 0.16 7.99 14.03
N THR A 309 1.10 7.52 13.21
CA THR A 309 1.47 6.10 13.15
C THR A 309 2.45 5.76 14.28
N VAL A 310 2.11 4.77 15.12
CA VAL A 310 3.00 4.24 16.16
C VAL A 310 3.94 3.22 15.51
N ASN A 311 4.96 3.71 14.83
CA ASN A 311 5.99 2.91 14.16
C ASN A 311 7.20 3.80 13.82
N ALA A 312 8.29 3.18 13.34
CA ALA A 312 9.44 3.84 12.74
C ALA A 312 9.99 2.97 11.61
N CYS A 313 10.60 3.58 10.59
CA CYS A 313 11.15 2.81 9.47
C CYS A 313 12.38 3.45 8.87
N TYR A 314 13.16 2.60 8.17
CA TYR A 314 14.16 3.00 7.21
C TYR A 314 13.69 2.66 5.80
N ASN A 315 13.68 3.65 4.90
CA ASN A 315 13.35 3.47 3.49
C ASN A 315 14.64 3.36 2.65
N PRO A 316 15.01 2.17 2.17
CA PRO A 316 16.24 2.00 1.40
C PRO A 316 16.21 2.67 0.03
N SER A 317 15.04 2.94 -0.54
CA SER A 317 14.90 3.59 -1.84
C SER A 317 15.20 5.08 -1.78
N ALA A 318 14.81 5.75 -0.70
CA ALA A 318 15.09 7.16 -0.45
C ALA A 318 16.36 7.37 0.36
N ASN A 319 16.87 6.33 1.03
CA ASN A 319 17.92 6.39 2.05
C ASN A 319 17.53 7.34 3.18
N ASP A 320 16.34 7.17 3.75
CA ASP A 320 15.86 7.97 4.87
C ASP A 320 15.35 7.11 6.03
N ILE A 321 15.36 7.71 7.22
CA ILE A 321 14.80 7.17 8.44
C ILE A 321 13.66 8.07 8.90
N THR A 322 12.50 7.46 9.25
CA THR A 322 11.30 8.18 9.63
C THR A 322 10.83 7.78 11.02
N PHE A 323 10.63 8.76 11.88
CA PHE A 323 10.08 8.63 13.23
C PHE A 323 8.83 9.50 13.36
N PRO A 324 7.62 8.98 13.12
CA PRO A 324 6.38 9.71 13.32
C PRO A 324 6.19 10.23 14.76
N ALA A 325 5.41 11.29 14.93
CA ALA A 325 5.15 11.89 16.25
C ALA A 325 4.54 10.90 17.27
N ALA A 326 3.74 9.95 16.79
CA ALA A 326 3.04 9.01 17.69
C ALA A 326 3.96 7.97 18.33
N ILE A 327 5.09 7.57 17.69
CA ILE A 327 6.07 6.68 18.33
C ILE A 327 6.94 7.45 19.33
N LEU A 328 7.07 8.77 19.16
CA LEU A 328 7.86 9.65 20.01
C LEU A 328 7.04 10.15 21.21
N GLN A 329 6.46 9.21 21.94
CA GLN A 329 5.67 9.41 23.16
C GLN A 329 6.21 8.50 24.26
N SER A 330 5.86 8.81 25.54
CA SER A 330 6.22 7.95 26.66
C SER A 330 5.72 6.52 26.45
N PRO A 331 6.52 5.49 26.72
CA PRO A 331 7.81 5.51 27.43
C PRO A 331 9.06 5.64 26.53
N LEU A 332 8.92 5.74 25.19
CA LEU A 332 10.07 5.82 24.29
C LEU A 332 10.73 7.19 24.30
N TYR A 333 9.93 8.26 24.36
CA TYR A 333 10.41 9.62 24.45
C TYR A 333 9.45 10.46 25.32
N ASP A 334 10.00 11.31 26.20
CA ASP A 334 9.24 12.29 26.95
C ASP A 334 10.03 13.63 26.96
N VAL A 335 9.41 14.70 26.48
CA VAL A 335 10.00 16.04 26.42
C VAL A 335 10.40 16.61 27.79
N ASN A 336 9.91 16.03 28.89
CA ASN A 336 10.20 16.41 30.27
C ASN A 336 11.16 15.43 30.98
N ALA A 337 11.51 14.30 30.35
CA ALA A 337 12.47 13.35 30.88
C ALA A 337 13.92 13.86 30.72
N SER A 338 14.86 13.23 31.41
CA SER A 338 16.28 13.51 31.19
C SER A 338 16.73 13.07 29.80
N ARG A 339 17.81 13.69 29.31
CA ARG A 339 18.40 13.32 28.02
C ARG A 339 18.83 11.85 28.00
N GLU A 340 19.37 11.36 29.12
CA GLU A 340 19.84 9.98 29.26
C GLU A 340 18.70 8.97 29.16
N GLU A 341 17.56 9.28 29.77
CA GLU A 341 16.35 8.44 29.66
C GLU A 341 15.85 8.40 28.21
N ASN A 342 15.75 9.55 27.55
CA ASN A 342 15.34 9.65 26.15
C ASN A 342 16.32 8.95 25.20
N LEU A 343 17.64 9.09 25.42
CA LEU A 343 18.64 8.35 24.63
C LEU A 343 18.53 6.84 24.81
N GLY A 344 18.19 6.38 26.01
CA GLY A 344 17.92 4.96 26.29
C GLY A 344 16.63 4.45 25.68
N GLY A 345 15.61 5.29 25.56
CA GLY A 345 14.29 4.95 24.99
C GLY A 345 14.28 4.90 23.45
N ILE A 346 14.97 5.85 22.80
CA ILE A 346 15.03 5.96 21.34
C ILE A 346 16.18 5.17 20.74
N GLY A 347 17.34 5.15 21.38
CA GLY A 347 18.57 4.53 20.88
C GLY A 347 18.61 3.05 21.03
#